data_09c58b6c06832b5bfcde19737529db65
#
_entry.id   09c58b6c06832b5bfcde19737529db65
#
_cell.length_a   1.000
_cell.length_b   1.000
_cell.length_c   1.000
_cell.angle_alpha   90.00
_cell.angle_beta   90.00
_cell.angle_gamma   90.00
#
_symmetry.space_group_name_H-M   'P 1'
#
loop_
_entity.id
_entity.type
_entity.pdbx_description
1 polymer ?
#
loop_
_entity_poly.entity_id
_entity_poly.type
_entity_poly.pdbx_seq_one_letter_code
_entity_poly.pdbx_strand_id
1 'polypeptide(L)'
;MKKRIVLCLLALALLSVMTGCGKKKDADPLTVTLWHVYGGEVDSPLNGLIEQFNSTIGVEQNIRVKVELVSNSGSIHKSVLAAANSDPGAPSLPDMFVSYPKTVLALPDQDMIVDYRDYFSPEELETFIPAFVEEGQIGGRQAILPLAKSTEVLFVNRTLFDRWAATSGASYDDLTTWEDIYALAKRYAADTGKCFLVNDYHFNYFQVGVESLGENFFQSDGVRFGPAFERAWEPYAHAALEGGVWLQDGYATESLRTGDTIVSVASSASVLYYSDTVTYPDNTSEQVSIISMPYPVFDGGEKLVMQRGVGMCTTKSTPEREKACITFLKWLTSPERNVEFVTSLGYMPVT
;
A
#
# COMPACT_ATOMS: atom_id res chain seq x y z
N MET A 1 -1.38 82.26 14.15
CA MET A 1 -0.79 81.42 13.08
C MET A 1 -0.09 80.17 13.60
N LYS A 2 0.76 80.20 14.63
CA LYS A 2 1.51 79.01 15.14
C LYS A 2 0.64 77.84 15.61
N LYS A 3 -0.53 78.05 16.25
CA LYS A 3 -1.46 76.98 16.72
C LYS A 3 -2.15 76.23 15.57
N ARG A 4 -2.40 76.90 14.44
CA ARG A 4 -3.03 76.26 13.26
C ARG A 4 -2.04 75.37 12.50
N ILE A 5 -0.75 75.72 12.47
CA ILE A 5 0.30 74.95 11.80
C ILE A 5 0.59 73.65 12.60
N VAL A 6 0.58 73.72 13.94
CA VAL A 6 0.76 72.52 14.78
C VAL A 6 -0.41 71.52 14.65
N LEU A 7 -1.66 72.04 14.50
CA LEU A 7 -2.83 71.20 14.28
C LEU A 7 -2.82 70.48 12.93
N CYS A 8 -2.33 71.18 11.87
CA CYS A 8 -2.18 70.58 10.54
C CYS A 8 -1.04 69.53 10.48
N LEU A 9 0.04 69.73 11.21
CA LEU A 9 1.14 68.76 11.33
C LEU A 9 0.74 67.50 12.13
N LEU A 10 -0.06 67.64 13.19
CA LEU A 10 -0.64 66.51 13.93
C LEU A 10 -1.69 65.77 13.10
N ALA A 11 -2.50 66.43 12.27
CA ALA A 11 -3.46 65.77 11.38
C ALA A 11 -2.74 65.03 10.23
N LEU A 12 -1.63 65.54 9.69
CA LEU A 12 -0.79 64.80 8.71
C LEU A 12 -0.08 63.60 9.32
N ALA A 13 0.39 63.70 10.58
CA ALA A 13 1.02 62.58 11.26
C ALA A 13 0.01 61.46 11.63
N LEU A 14 -1.25 61.78 11.91
CA LEU A 14 -2.33 60.81 12.10
C LEU A 14 -2.80 60.13 10.80
N LEU A 15 -2.74 60.84 9.66
CA LEU A 15 -3.06 60.22 8.35
C LEU A 15 -1.94 59.27 7.86
N SER A 16 -0.69 59.48 8.27
CA SER A 16 0.42 58.59 7.85
C SER A 16 0.45 57.27 8.69
N VAL A 17 -0.28 57.19 9.80
CA VAL A 17 -0.37 55.92 10.61
C VAL A 17 -1.50 55.00 10.10
N MET A 18 -2.44 55.50 9.27
CA MET A 18 -3.52 54.68 8.71
C MET A 18 -3.22 53.98 7.39
N THR A 19 -2.04 54.17 6.81
CA THR A 19 -1.66 53.51 5.54
C THR A 19 -0.77 52.27 5.72
N GLY A 20 -0.73 51.68 6.92
CA GLY A 20 0.19 50.59 7.27
C GLY A 20 -0.43 49.29 7.76
N CYS A 21 -1.63 48.91 7.34
CA CYS A 21 -2.15 47.54 7.53
C CYS A 21 -3.13 47.19 6.40
N GLY A 22 -2.68 47.28 5.17
CA GLY A 22 -3.24 46.44 4.14
C GLY A 22 -2.79 44.99 4.45
N LYS A 23 -3.61 44.19 5.14
CA LYS A 23 -3.48 42.74 5.05
C LYS A 23 -3.43 42.46 3.54
N LYS A 24 -2.26 42.02 3.02
CA LYS A 24 -2.24 41.30 1.75
C LYS A 24 -3.35 40.27 1.93
N LYS A 25 -4.36 40.28 1.09
CA LYS A 25 -5.23 39.13 0.93
C LYS A 25 -4.23 38.00 0.64
N ASP A 26 -4.09 37.10 1.60
CA ASP A 26 -3.31 35.90 1.37
C ASP A 26 -3.94 35.28 0.13
N ALA A 27 -3.15 35.10 -0.91
CA ALA A 27 -3.62 34.45 -2.12
C ALA A 27 -4.14 33.06 -1.71
N ASP A 28 -5.23 32.63 -2.29
CA ASP A 28 -5.77 31.29 -2.00
C ASP A 28 -4.64 30.26 -2.19
N PRO A 29 -4.53 29.26 -1.29
CA PRO A 29 -3.45 28.29 -1.36
C PRO A 29 -3.50 27.50 -2.69
N LEU A 30 -2.34 27.22 -3.26
CA LEU A 30 -2.23 26.34 -4.41
C LEU A 30 -2.72 24.95 -4.02
N THR A 31 -3.90 24.58 -4.50
CA THR A 31 -4.50 23.29 -4.20
C THR A 31 -4.05 22.24 -5.20
N VAL A 32 -3.44 21.17 -4.71
CA VAL A 32 -3.08 19.95 -5.48
C VAL A 32 -3.94 18.79 -5.05
N THR A 33 -4.25 17.90 -5.96
CA THR A 33 -5.21 16.81 -5.79
C THR A 33 -4.53 15.45 -5.66
N LEU A 34 -5.12 14.54 -4.88
CA LEU A 34 -4.57 13.22 -4.59
C LEU A 34 -5.63 12.12 -4.68
N TRP A 35 -5.29 11.01 -5.34
CA TRP A 35 -6.02 9.74 -5.31
C TRP A 35 -5.20 8.68 -4.61
N HIS A 36 -5.77 7.97 -3.61
CA HIS A 36 -5.04 6.97 -2.83
C HIS A 36 -5.89 5.77 -2.40
N VAL A 37 -5.22 4.77 -1.78
CA VAL A 37 -5.81 3.46 -1.40
C VAL A 37 -5.81 3.23 0.12
N TYR A 38 -5.34 4.17 0.92
CA TYR A 38 -5.06 3.96 2.35
C TYR A 38 -6.28 4.25 3.21
N GLY A 39 -7.05 3.22 3.53
CA GLY A 39 -8.25 3.29 4.36
C GLY A 39 -9.52 3.65 3.60
N GLY A 40 -10.58 4.00 4.33
CA GLY A 40 -11.83 4.48 3.78
C GLY A 40 -11.84 6.00 3.60
N GLU A 41 -12.90 6.54 3.00
CA GLU A 41 -13.04 7.99 2.79
C GLU A 41 -13.08 8.78 4.12
N VAL A 42 -13.62 8.17 5.18
CA VAL A 42 -13.82 8.82 6.49
C VAL A 42 -12.64 8.55 7.44
N ASP A 43 -12.15 7.31 7.47
CA ASP A 43 -11.17 6.84 8.47
C ASP A 43 -9.82 6.48 7.82
N SER A 44 -9.30 7.35 6.97
CA SER A 44 -7.99 7.15 6.37
C SER A 44 -6.88 7.79 7.22
N PRO A 45 -5.90 7.04 7.72
CA PRO A 45 -4.73 7.60 8.41
C PRO A 45 -3.95 8.61 7.54
N LEU A 46 -3.92 8.42 6.22
CA LEU A 46 -3.31 9.37 5.30
C LEU A 46 -4.05 10.72 5.29
N ASN A 47 -5.39 10.70 5.41
CA ASN A 47 -6.17 11.93 5.48
C ASN A 47 -5.79 12.76 6.71
N GLY A 48 -5.56 12.12 7.86
CA GLY A 48 -5.09 12.80 9.08
C GLY A 48 -3.72 13.47 8.90
N LEU A 49 -2.78 12.79 8.24
CA LEU A 49 -1.48 13.38 7.90
C LEU A 49 -1.60 14.52 6.88
N ILE A 50 -2.50 14.40 5.90
CA ILE A 50 -2.78 15.49 4.95
C ILE A 50 -3.32 16.72 5.67
N GLU A 51 -4.24 16.55 6.63
CA GLU A 51 -4.73 17.67 7.43
C GLU A 51 -3.61 18.29 8.29
N GLN A 52 -2.72 17.49 8.85
CA GLN A 52 -1.55 17.99 9.56
C GLN A 52 -0.62 18.78 8.62
N PHE A 53 -0.32 18.28 7.43
CA PHE A 53 0.44 19.02 6.43
C PHE A 53 -0.27 20.34 6.09
N ASN A 54 -1.55 20.30 5.77
CA ASN A 54 -2.34 21.44 5.36
C ASN A 54 -2.42 22.53 6.46
N SER A 55 -2.35 22.14 7.74
CA SER A 55 -2.39 23.07 8.88
C SER A 55 -1.02 23.57 9.33
N THR A 56 0.08 23.01 8.82
CA THR A 56 1.45 23.36 9.19
C THR A 56 2.24 23.83 7.96
N ILE A 57 3.04 22.96 7.37
CA ILE A 57 3.88 23.28 6.20
C ILE A 57 3.04 23.81 5.02
N GLY A 58 1.82 23.29 4.84
CA GLY A 58 0.91 23.75 3.80
C GLY A 58 0.56 25.23 3.96
N VAL A 59 0.30 25.71 5.18
CA VAL A 59 0.07 27.15 5.47
C VAL A 59 1.34 27.96 5.19
N GLU A 60 2.49 27.51 5.68
CA GLU A 60 3.77 28.21 5.51
C GLU A 60 4.16 28.36 4.03
N GLN A 61 3.89 27.34 3.22
CA GLN A 61 4.26 27.27 1.79
C GLN A 61 3.12 27.71 0.86
N ASN A 62 1.95 28.09 1.41
CA ASN A 62 0.73 28.40 0.66
C ASN A 62 0.29 27.26 -0.28
N ILE A 63 0.35 26.02 0.23
CA ILE A 63 -0.02 24.78 -0.47
C ILE A 63 -1.17 24.10 0.30
N ARG A 64 -2.10 23.50 -0.44
CA ARG A 64 -3.15 22.65 0.11
C ARG A 64 -3.23 21.35 -0.67
N VAL A 65 -3.14 20.21 0.01
CA VAL A 65 -3.41 18.90 -0.57
C VAL A 65 -4.89 18.54 -0.33
N LYS A 66 -5.59 18.15 -1.39
CA LYS A 66 -6.99 17.74 -1.38
C LYS A 66 -7.11 16.30 -1.86
N VAL A 67 -7.66 15.43 -1.02
CA VAL A 67 -8.04 14.08 -1.45
C VAL A 67 -9.32 14.16 -2.29
N GLU A 68 -9.33 13.55 -3.46
CA GLU A 68 -10.49 13.51 -4.35
C GLU A 68 -11.04 12.09 -4.55
N LEU A 69 -10.18 11.07 -4.38
CA LEU A 69 -10.60 9.68 -4.51
C LEU A 69 -9.84 8.81 -3.52
N VAL A 70 -10.58 8.03 -2.74
CA VAL A 70 -10.06 6.89 -1.96
C VAL A 70 -10.73 5.63 -2.50
N SER A 71 -9.94 4.65 -2.95
CA SER A 71 -10.46 3.40 -3.51
C SER A 71 -9.39 2.31 -3.49
N ASN A 72 -9.69 1.12 -3.98
CA ASN A 72 -8.68 0.07 -4.15
C ASN A 72 -7.76 0.34 -5.37
N SER A 73 -6.60 -0.30 -5.39
CA SER A 73 -5.58 -0.10 -6.43
C SER A 73 -6.07 -0.43 -7.85
N GLY A 74 -6.98 -1.39 -8.00
CA GLY A 74 -7.58 -1.74 -9.29
C GLY A 74 -8.51 -0.65 -9.82
N SER A 75 -9.30 -0.03 -8.95
CA SER A 75 -10.16 1.10 -9.30
C SER A 75 -9.34 2.34 -9.63
N ILE A 76 -8.31 2.67 -8.83
CA ILE A 76 -7.39 3.78 -9.13
C ILE A 76 -6.72 3.55 -10.50
N HIS A 77 -6.21 2.33 -10.77
CA HIS A 77 -5.64 1.98 -12.07
C HIS A 77 -6.58 2.30 -13.23
N LYS A 78 -7.84 1.82 -13.16
CA LYS A 78 -8.85 2.07 -14.19
C LYS A 78 -9.15 3.55 -14.35
N SER A 79 -9.33 4.28 -13.25
CA SER A 79 -9.64 5.72 -13.26
C SER A 79 -8.50 6.55 -13.83
N VAL A 80 -7.24 6.23 -13.50
CA VAL A 80 -6.05 6.89 -14.05
C VAL A 80 -5.96 6.67 -15.56
N LEU A 81 -6.16 5.44 -16.05
CA LEU A 81 -6.11 5.18 -17.49
C LEU A 81 -7.24 5.86 -18.24
N ALA A 82 -8.46 5.83 -17.71
CA ALA A 82 -9.60 6.54 -18.33
C ALA A 82 -9.35 8.05 -18.40
N ALA A 83 -8.83 8.64 -17.32
CA ALA A 83 -8.47 10.06 -17.30
C ALA A 83 -7.33 10.40 -18.27
N ALA A 84 -6.27 9.57 -18.31
CA ALA A 84 -5.13 9.75 -19.20
C ALA A 84 -5.50 9.64 -20.69
N ASN A 85 -6.45 8.77 -21.03
CA ASN A 85 -6.97 8.62 -22.38
C ASN A 85 -8.08 9.63 -22.73
N SER A 86 -8.48 10.49 -21.78
CA SER A 86 -9.60 11.42 -21.96
C SER A 86 -10.91 10.72 -22.34
N ASP A 87 -11.18 9.58 -21.73
CA ASP A 87 -12.39 8.79 -21.98
C ASP A 87 -13.64 9.61 -21.63
N PRO A 88 -14.76 9.46 -22.37
CA PRO A 88 -15.99 10.20 -22.10
C PRO A 88 -16.50 9.96 -20.67
N GLY A 89 -16.64 11.04 -19.89
CA GLY A 89 -17.10 10.99 -18.50
C GLY A 89 -16.02 10.69 -17.47
N ALA A 90 -14.78 10.47 -17.88
CA ALA A 90 -13.67 10.34 -16.96
C ALA A 90 -13.35 11.68 -16.28
N PRO A 91 -12.95 11.67 -14.99
CA PRO A 91 -12.44 12.87 -14.33
C PRO A 91 -11.10 13.31 -14.95
N SER A 92 -10.66 14.52 -14.63
CA SER A 92 -9.29 14.93 -14.93
C SER A 92 -8.30 14.12 -14.10
N LEU A 93 -7.08 13.90 -14.64
CA LEU A 93 -5.99 13.32 -13.88
C LEU A 93 -5.72 14.15 -12.61
N PRO A 94 -5.56 13.54 -11.44
CA PRO A 94 -5.12 14.23 -10.24
C PRO A 94 -3.65 14.66 -10.37
N ASP A 95 -3.22 15.58 -9.52
CA ASP A 95 -1.80 15.95 -9.45
C ASP A 95 -0.93 14.83 -8.91
N MET A 96 -1.48 14.02 -8.00
CA MET A 96 -0.81 12.85 -7.42
C MET A 96 -1.78 11.66 -7.36
N PHE A 97 -1.25 10.45 -7.60
CA PHE A 97 -1.99 9.22 -7.40
C PHE A 97 -1.07 8.07 -6.99
N VAL A 98 -1.59 7.13 -6.22
CA VAL A 98 -0.85 5.92 -5.89
C VAL A 98 -0.98 4.88 -7.01
N SER A 99 0.09 4.14 -7.26
CA SER A 99 0.16 3.21 -8.38
C SER A 99 1.13 2.06 -8.16
N TYR A 100 0.89 0.99 -8.93
CA TYR A 100 1.89 -0.03 -9.26
C TYR A 100 2.52 0.26 -10.63
N PRO A 101 3.70 -0.30 -10.94
CA PRO A 101 4.37 -0.14 -12.23
C PRO A 101 3.46 -0.38 -13.44
N LYS A 102 2.56 -1.36 -13.36
CA LYS A 102 1.61 -1.69 -14.43
C LYS A 102 0.77 -0.49 -14.91
N THR A 103 0.45 0.45 -14.01
CA THR A 103 -0.34 1.62 -14.39
C THR A 103 0.49 2.59 -15.20
N VAL A 104 1.72 2.87 -14.77
CA VAL A 104 2.64 3.75 -15.51
C VAL A 104 2.98 3.17 -16.86
N LEU A 105 3.23 1.85 -16.94
CA LEU A 105 3.50 1.15 -18.21
C LEU A 105 2.32 1.18 -19.18
N ALA A 106 1.09 1.27 -18.66
CA ALA A 106 -0.13 1.33 -19.47
C ALA A 106 -0.59 2.75 -19.83
N LEU A 107 0.10 3.79 -19.37
CA LEU A 107 -0.22 5.17 -19.77
C LEU A 107 0.03 5.35 -21.27
N PRO A 108 -0.80 6.16 -21.97
CA PRO A 108 -0.63 6.46 -23.39
C PRO A 108 0.69 7.19 -23.67
N ASP A 109 1.18 7.95 -22.71
CA ASP A 109 2.46 8.64 -22.75
C ASP A 109 3.09 8.62 -21.34
N GLN A 110 4.28 8.07 -21.22
CA GLN A 110 5.00 8.04 -19.93
C GLN A 110 5.52 9.42 -19.51
N ASP A 111 5.63 10.37 -20.45
CA ASP A 111 6.00 11.75 -20.14
C ASP A 111 4.87 12.53 -19.41
N MET A 112 3.70 11.91 -19.23
CA MET A 112 2.65 12.44 -18.35
C MET A 112 3.03 12.42 -16.86
N ILE A 113 4.07 11.69 -16.46
CA ILE A 113 4.53 11.52 -15.07
C ILE A 113 5.91 12.18 -14.93
N VAL A 114 6.12 12.88 -13.80
CA VAL A 114 7.43 13.46 -13.48
C VAL A 114 8.50 12.38 -13.28
N ASP A 115 9.74 12.72 -13.58
CA ASP A 115 10.90 11.98 -13.10
C ASP A 115 11.29 12.53 -11.72
N TYR A 116 11.17 11.74 -10.67
CA TYR A 116 11.51 12.20 -9.32
C TYR A 116 12.98 12.59 -9.16
N ARG A 117 13.88 12.14 -10.04
CA ARG A 117 15.29 12.57 -10.05
C ARG A 117 15.47 14.04 -10.44
N ASP A 118 14.46 14.67 -11.04
CA ASP A 118 14.46 16.12 -11.31
C ASP A 118 14.20 16.93 -10.01
N TYR A 119 13.70 16.28 -8.96
CA TYR A 119 13.23 16.93 -7.72
C TYR A 119 13.89 16.43 -6.44
N PHE A 120 14.37 15.19 -6.43
CA PHE A 120 15.10 14.59 -5.32
C PHE A 120 16.56 14.47 -5.72
N SER A 121 17.47 14.93 -4.84
CA SER A 121 18.89 14.70 -5.06
C SER A 121 19.24 13.21 -4.93
N PRO A 122 20.39 12.76 -5.47
CA PRO A 122 20.83 11.39 -5.26
C PRO A 122 20.88 11.02 -3.77
N GLU A 123 21.36 11.90 -2.91
CA GLU A 123 21.46 11.69 -1.46
C GLU A 123 20.06 11.56 -0.80
N GLU A 124 19.07 12.29 -1.28
CA GLU A 124 17.68 12.14 -0.82
C GLU A 124 17.10 10.80 -1.25
N LEU A 125 17.37 10.34 -2.47
CA LEU A 125 16.92 9.02 -2.94
C LEU A 125 17.64 7.87 -2.24
N GLU A 126 18.90 8.03 -1.85
CA GLU A 126 19.68 7.06 -1.08
C GLU A 126 19.13 6.87 0.35
N THR A 127 18.31 7.77 0.87
CA THR A 127 17.64 7.57 2.17
C THR A 127 16.56 6.50 2.12
N PHE A 128 16.04 6.19 0.95
CA PHE A 128 15.05 5.13 0.76
C PHE A 128 15.71 3.76 0.66
N ILE A 129 14.95 2.73 1.02
CA ILE A 129 15.39 1.34 0.85
C ILE A 129 15.58 1.05 -0.65
N PRO A 130 16.80 0.66 -1.10
CA PRO A 130 17.13 0.58 -2.53
C PRO A 130 16.17 -0.27 -3.36
N ALA A 131 15.80 -1.46 -2.87
CA ALA A 131 14.85 -2.35 -3.56
C ALA A 131 13.47 -1.72 -3.80
N PHE A 132 13.05 -0.80 -2.92
CA PHE A 132 11.77 -0.10 -3.07
C PHE A 132 11.83 1.04 -4.07
N VAL A 133 12.99 1.68 -4.19
CA VAL A 133 13.25 2.70 -5.23
C VAL A 133 13.35 2.05 -6.60
N GLU A 134 14.05 0.91 -6.70
CA GLU A 134 14.27 0.19 -7.95
C GLU A 134 12.95 -0.20 -8.64
N GLU A 135 11.95 -0.67 -7.88
CA GLU A 135 10.62 -0.98 -8.43
C GLU A 135 9.97 0.21 -9.16
N GLY A 136 10.26 1.44 -8.71
CA GLY A 136 9.73 2.67 -9.31
C GLY A 136 10.48 3.16 -10.54
N GLN A 137 11.55 2.49 -10.94
CA GLN A 137 12.33 2.82 -12.13
C GLN A 137 11.69 2.21 -13.39
N ILE A 138 11.11 3.07 -14.21
CA ILE A 138 10.41 2.68 -15.43
C ILE A 138 10.97 3.46 -16.62
N GLY A 139 11.40 2.76 -17.66
CA GLY A 139 11.96 3.39 -18.86
C GLY A 139 13.19 4.26 -18.58
N GLY A 140 14.01 3.92 -17.59
CA GLY A 140 15.18 4.68 -17.18
C GLY A 140 14.85 5.94 -16.35
N ARG A 141 13.63 6.10 -15.83
CA ARG A 141 13.16 7.24 -15.03
C ARG A 141 12.68 6.75 -13.67
N GLN A 142 12.79 7.56 -12.63
CA GLN A 142 12.16 7.31 -11.34
C GLN A 142 10.71 7.83 -11.38
N ALA A 143 9.81 7.02 -11.95
CA ALA A 143 8.41 7.39 -12.18
C ALA A 143 7.51 7.18 -10.96
N ILE A 144 7.89 6.31 -10.03
CA ILE A 144 7.15 5.99 -8.82
C ILE A 144 8.05 6.18 -7.61
N LEU A 145 7.58 6.97 -6.64
CA LEU A 145 8.25 7.14 -5.35
C LEU A 145 7.67 6.12 -4.35
N PRO A 146 8.47 5.30 -3.66
CA PRO A 146 7.95 4.40 -2.64
C PRO A 146 7.32 5.21 -1.50
N LEU A 147 6.17 4.75 -1.01
CA LEU A 147 5.42 5.45 0.04
C LEU A 147 5.15 4.56 1.25
N ALA A 148 4.64 3.36 1.00
CA ALA A 148 4.35 2.34 2.00
C ALA A 148 4.47 0.97 1.33
N LYS A 149 5.30 0.09 1.89
CA LYS A 149 5.56 -1.23 1.32
C LYS A 149 5.07 -2.32 2.25
N SER A 150 4.68 -3.43 1.67
CA SER A 150 4.27 -4.64 2.40
C SER A 150 4.90 -5.86 1.75
N THR A 151 4.79 -6.98 2.46
CA THR A 151 5.18 -8.29 1.94
C THR A 151 4.08 -9.29 2.23
N GLU A 152 4.14 -10.48 1.68
CA GLU A 152 3.26 -11.57 2.08
C GLU A 152 3.81 -12.25 3.32
N VAL A 153 2.92 -12.59 4.25
CA VAL A 153 3.21 -13.30 5.50
C VAL A 153 2.15 -14.36 5.75
N LEU A 154 2.46 -15.30 6.60
CA LEU A 154 1.50 -16.28 7.08
C LEU A 154 0.75 -15.71 8.29
N PHE A 155 -0.59 -15.77 8.26
CA PHE A 155 -1.44 -15.52 9.43
C PHE A 155 -2.07 -16.83 9.90
N VAL A 156 -2.09 -17.04 11.21
CA VAL A 156 -2.61 -18.25 11.82
C VAL A 156 -3.64 -17.87 12.88
N ASN A 157 -4.83 -18.44 12.79
CA ASN A 157 -5.76 -18.43 13.91
C ASN A 157 -5.22 -19.36 14.98
N ARG A 158 -4.46 -18.78 15.91
CA ARG A 158 -3.78 -19.50 16.97
C ARG A 158 -4.74 -20.36 17.79
N THR A 159 -5.88 -19.81 18.16
CA THR A 159 -6.86 -20.48 19.01
C THR A 159 -7.38 -21.77 18.36
N LEU A 160 -7.73 -21.70 17.08
CA LEU A 160 -8.24 -22.85 16.33
C LEU A 160 -7.12 -23.85 15.98
N PHE A 161 -5.94 -23.32 15.63
CA PHE A 161 -4.77 -24.17 15.37
C PHE A 161 -4.35 -24.96 16.61
N ASP A 162 -4.17 -24.31 17.76
CA ASP A 162 -3.78 -24.95 19.02
C ASP A 162 -4.81 -26.01 19.44
N ARG A 163 -6.10 -25.73 19.23
CA ARG A 163 -7.18 -26.68 19.50
C ARG A 163 -7.03 -27.97 18.68
N TRP A 164 -6.77 -27.83 17.38
CA TRP A 164 -6.55 -28.99 16.52
C TRP A 164 -5.20 -29.65 16.78
N ALA A 165 -4.15 -28.89 17.00
CA ALA A 165 -2.80 -29.39 17.29
C ALA A 165 -2.76 -30.30 18.53
N ALA A 166 -3.57 -30.01 19.55
CA ALA A 166 -3.67 -30.80 20.76
C ALA A 166 -4.09 -32.28 20.50
N THR A 167 -4.79 -32.53 19.40
CA THR A 167 -5.24 -33.91 19.03
C THR A 167 -4.48 -34.49 17.85
N SER A 168 -4.04 -33.64 16.92
CA SER A 168 -3.34 -34.06 15.70
C SER A 168 -1.83 -34.19 15.88
N GLY A 169 -1.26 -33.52 16.88
CA GLY A 169 0.19 -33.43 17.08
C GLY A 169 0.89 -32.48 16.09
N ALA A 170 0.13 -31.61 15.40
CA ALA A 170 0.70 -30.54 14.56
C ALA A 170 1.44 -29.50 15.42
N SER A 171 2.44 -28.86 14.85
CA SER A 171 3.23 -27.83 15.52
C SER A 171 3.42 -26.60 14.63
N TYR A 172 3.87 -25.48 15.19
CA TYR A 172 4.22 -24.30 14.42
C TYR A 172 5.44 -24.50 13.53
N ASP A 173 6.31 -25.46 13.82
CA ASP A 173 7.44 -25.81 12.97
C ASP A 173 6.97 -26.38 11.62
N ASP A 174 5.83 -27.08 11.60
CA ASP A 174 5.20 -27.60 10.38
C ASP A 174 4.58 -26.49 9.50
N LEU A 175 4.60 -25.24 9.94
CA LEU A 175 4.14 -24.07 9.18
C LEU A 175 5.29 -23.30 8.50
N THR A 176 6.50 -23.84 8.50
CA THR A 176 7.69 -23.16 7.97
C THR A 176 8.02 -23.52 6.52
N THR A 177 7.55 -24.70 6.06
CA THR A 177 7.72 -25.13 4.66
C THR A 177 6.38 -25.32 3.97
N TRP A 178 6.36 -25.13 2.65
CA TRP A 178 5.16 -25.34 1.86
C TRP A 178 4.75 -26.80 1.79
N GLU A 179 5.74 -27.70 1.74
CA GLU A 179 5.52 -29.15 1.76
C GLU A 179 4.75 -29.58 3.01
N ASP A 180 5.18 -29.13 4.19
CA ASP A 180 4.54 -29.44 5.46
C ASP A 180 3.17 -28.79 5.59
N ILE A 181 3.01 -27.53 5.17
CA ILE A 181 1.72 -26.82 5.17
C ILE A 181 0.68 -27.58 4.35
N TYR A 182 1.03 -28.05 3.15
CA TYR A 182 0.07 -28.82 2.33
C TYR A 182 -0.18 -30.22 2.88
N ALA A 183 0.79 -30.84 3.54
CA ALA A 183 0.55 -32.07 4.28
C ALA A 183 -0.42 -31.85 5.45
N LEU A 184 -0.24 -30.75 6.23
CA LEU A 184 -1.19 -30.35 7.26
C LEU A 184 -2.58 -30.05 6.69
N ALA A 185 -2.65 -29.35 5.54
CA ALA A 185 -3.91 -28.98 4.91
C ALA A 185 -4.76 -30.21 4.56
N LYS A 186 -4.16 -31.24 4.00
CA LYS A 186 -4.84 -32.51 3.72
C LYS A 186 -5.33 -33.19 5.00
N ARG A 187 -4.47 -33.26 6.01
CA ARG A 187 -4.81 -33.87 7.30
C ARG A 187 -5.93 -33.12 8.01
N TYR A 188 -5.88 -31.77 8.03
CA TYR A 188 -6.92 -30.95 8.63
C TYR A 188 -8.27 -31.14 7.94
N ALA A 189 -8.29 -31.20 6.60
CA ALA A 189 -9.49 -31.46 5.83
C ALA A 189 -10.10 -32.84 6.14
N ALA A 190 -9.25 -33.87 6.24
CA ALA A 190 -9.68 -35.20 6.61
C ALA A 190 -10.26 -35.28 8.04
N ASP A 191 -9.64 -34.56 9.00
CA ASP A 191 -10.05 -34.56 10.40
C ASP A 191 -11.33 -33.77 10.68
N THR A 192 -11.51 -32.65 9.93
CA THR A 192 -12.52 -31.63 10.27
C THR A 192 -13.59 -31.40 9.19
N GLY A 193 -13.32 -31.80 7.96
CA GLY A 193 -14.15 -31.47 6.79
C GLY A 193 -14.06 -30.00 6.37
N LYS A 194 -13.10 -29.23 6.87
CA LYS A 194 -12.88 -27.81 6.57
C LYS A 194 -11.55 -27.58 5.85
N CYS A 195 -11.43 -26.43 5.16
CA CYS A 195 -10.17 -26.02 4.59
C CYS A 195 -9.19 -25.57 5.69
N PHE A 196 -7.92 -25.82 5.47
CA PHE A 196 -6.84 -25.39 6.36
C PHE A 196 -6.30 -24.01 5.97
N LEU A 197 -6.04 -23.85 4.67
CA LEU A 197 -5.26 -22.76 4.11
C LEU A 197 -6.06 -21.97 3.08
N VAL A 198 -5.85 -20.66 3.06
CA VAL A 198 -6.23 -19.77 1.97
C VAL A 198 -5.03 -18.92 1.55
N ASN A 199 -4.83 -18.75 0.25
CA ASN A 199 -3.88 -17.81 -0.35
C ASN A 199 -4.66 -16.65 -0.98
N ASP A 200 -4.36 -15.40 -0.60
CA ASP A 200 -4.91 -14.21 -1.24
C ASP A 200 -4.58 -14.16 -2.74
N TYR A 201 -3.36 -14.60 -3.08
CA TYR A 201 -2.85 -14.53 -4.46
C TYR A 201 -2.09 -15.81 -4.83
N HIS A 202 -2.80 -16.77 -5.40
CA HIS A 202 -2.21 -18.03 -5.87
C HIS A 202 -1.09 -17.80 -6.91
N PHE A 203 -1.22 -16.80 -7.76
CA PHE A 203 -0.21 -16.48 -8.75
C PHE A 203 1.13 -16.09 -8.11
N ASN A 204 1.10 -15.29 -7.05
CA ASN A 204 2.32 -14.91 -6.31
C ASN A 204 2.99 -16.12 -5.68
N TYR A 205 2.19 -17.05 -5.15
CA TYR A 205 2.72 -18.30 -4.60
C TYR A 205 3.53 -19.09 -5.64
N PHE A 206 3.00 -19.24 -6.87
CA PHE A 206 3.72 -19.95 -7.92
C PHE A 206 4.95 -19.19 -8.40
N GLN A 207 4.85 -17.88 -8.57
CA GLN A 207 6.01 -17.08 -8.97
C GLN A 207 7.13 -17.17 -7.93
N VAL A 208 6.83 -16.85 -6.68
CA VAL A 208 7.83 -16.89 -5.59
C VAL A 208 8.36 -18.30 -5.39
N GLY A 209 7.50 -19.31 -5.47
CA GLY A 209 7.89 -20.71 -5.35
C GLY A 209 8.92 -21.13 -6.42
N VAL A 210 8.63 -20.85 -7.68
CA VAL A 210 9.53 -21.18 -8.78
C VAL A 210 10.86 -20.45 -8.66
N GLU A 211 10.82 -19.15 -8.38
CA GLU A 211 12.04 -18.34 -8.25
C GLU A 211 12.86 -18.74 -7.02
N SER A 212 12.22 -19.08 -5.91
CA SER A 212 12.90 -19.59 -4.70
C SER A 212 13.63 -20.91 -4.94
N LEU A 213 13.14 -21.71 -5.88
CA LEU A 213 13.74 -22.99 -6.30
C LEU A 213 14.81 -22.82 -7.39
N GLY A 214 15.18 -21.58 -7.73
CA GLY A 214 16.28 -21.25 -8.63
C GLY A 214 15.92 -21.24 -10.13
N GLU A 215 14.64 -21.26 -10.49
CA GLU A 215 14.19 -21.08 -11.87
C GLU A 215 13.54 -19.71 -12.07
N ASN A 216 13.62 -19.14 -13.28
CA ASN A 216 12.88 -17.94 -13.64
C ASN A 216 11.44 -18.31 -14.03
N PHE A 217 10.46 -17.76 -13.31
CA PHE A 217 9.05 -17.98 -13.62
C PHE A 217 8.63 -17.35 -14.94
N PHE A 218 9.10 -16.12 -15.22
CA PHE A 218 8.84 -15.42 -16.45
C PHE A 218 9.97 -15.68 -17.48
N GLN A 219 9.57 -15.91 -18.72
CA GLN A 219 10.44 -16.01 -19.89
C GLN A 219 10.05 -14.94 -20.91
N SER A 220 10.87 -14.73 -21.94
CA SER A 220 10.59 -13.74 -22.99
C SER A 220 9.30 -14.03 -23.79
N ASP A 221 8.82 -15.28 -23.75
CA ASP A 221 7.66 -15.78 -24.49
C ASP A 221 6.48 -16.19 -23.57
N GLY A 222 6.60 -15.97 -22.25
CA GLY A 222 5.51 -16.24 -21.29
C GLY A 222 5.98 -16.80 -19.96
N VAL A 223 5.14 -17.64 -19.36
CA VAL A 223 5.40 -18.30 -18.08
C VAL A 223 5.98 -19.70 -18.30
N ARG A 224 6.97 -20.05 -17.48
CA ARG A 224 7.61 -21.37 -17.55
C ARG A 224 6.95 -22.37 -16.58
N PHE A 225 6.51 -23.49 -17.14
CA PHE A 225 6.04 -24.66 -16.39
C PHE A 225 7.13 -25.74 -16.39
N GLY A 226 8.21 -25.51 -15.64
CA GLY A 226 9.35 -26.44 -15.50
C GLY A 226 9.31 -27.23 -14.20
N PRO A 227 10.41 -27.94 -13.86
CA PRO A 227 10.49 -28.77 -12.65
C PRO A 227 10.21 -28.00 -11.35
N ALA A 228 10.65 -26.74 -11.23
CA ALA A 228 10.36 -25.93 -10.07
C ALA A 228 8.85 -25.61 -9.97
N PHE A 229 8.18 -25.37 -11.10
CA PHE A 229 6.73 -25.20 -11.12
C PHE A 229 6.00 -26.49 -10.72
N GLU A 230 6.41 -27.66 -11.26
CA GLU A 230 5.82 -28.94 -10.90
C GLU A 230 5.95 -29.19 -9.38
N ARG A 231 7.13 -28.89 -8.82
CA ARG A 231 7.38 -29.02 -7.38
C ARG A 231 6.49 -28.10 -6.53
N ALA A 232 6.17 -26.92 -7.00
CA ALA A 232 5.22 -26.01 -6.32
C ALA A 232 3.77 -26.46 -6.56
N TRP A 233 3.45 -26.96 -7.75
CA TRP A 233 2.10 -27.30 -8.15
C TRP A 233 1.58 -28.60 -7.48
N GLU A 234 2.39 -29.67 -7.44
CA GLU A 234 1.92 -30.96 -6.96
C GLU A 234 1.37 -30.94 -5.54
N PRO A 235 2.09 -30.44 -4.50
CA PRO A 235 1.55 -30.44 -3.13
C PRO A 235 0.32 -29.53 -2.99
N TYR A 236 0.32 -28.39 -3.68
CA TYR A 236 -0.84 -27.48 -3.74
C TYR A 236 -2.06 -28.16 -4.36
N ALA A 237 -1.91 -28.76 -5.55
CA ALA A 237 -3.00 -29.39 -6.27
C ALA A 237 -3.61 -30.57 -5.50
N HIS A 238 -2.76 -31.41 -4.90
CA HIS A 238 -3.23 -32.50 -4.06
C HIS A 238 -4.00 -32.00 -2.84
N ALA A 239 -3.48 -31.01 -2.11
CA ALA A 239 -4.18 -30.44 -0.97
C ALA A 239 -5.50 -29.77 -1.36
N ALA A 240 -5.54 -29.11 -2.52
CA ALA A 240 -6.77 -28.50 -3.04
C ALA A 240 -7.83 -29.55 -3.41
N LEU A 241 -7.43 -30.63 -4.09
CA LEU A 241 -8.33 -31.73 -4.46
C LEU A 241 -8.87 -32.47 -3.22
N GLU A 242 -8.11 -32.54 -2.15
CA GLU A 242 -8.51 -33.15 -0.89
C GLU A 242 -9.27 -32.19 0.04
N GLY A 243 -9.59 -30.97 -0.41
CA GLY A 243 -10.39 -29.98 0.32
C GLY A 243 -9.60 -29.19 1.38
N GLY A 244 -8.27 -29.28 1.39
CA GLY A 244 -7.42 -28.57 2.36
C GLY A 244 -7.17 -27.10 2.04
N VAL A 245 -7.42 -26.67 0.79
CA VAL A 245 -7.16 -25.31 0.32
C VAL A 245 -8.48 -24.64 -0.07
N TRP A 246 -8.68 -23.43 0.42
CA TRP A 246 -9.82 -22.59 0.07
C TRP A 246 -9.61 -21.95 -1.32
N LEU A 247 -10.51 -22.22 -2.25
CA LEU A 247 -10.42 -21.81 -3.65
C LEU A 247 -11.52 -20.83 -4.07
N GLN A 248 -12.31 -20.32 -3.13
CA GLN A 248 -13.39 -19.38 -3.45
C GLN A 248 -12.84 -17.95 -3.57
N ASP A 249 -13.56 -17.11 -4.30
CA ASP A 249 -13.27 -15.68 -4.38
C ASP A 249 -13.43 -14.99 -3.03
N GLY A 250 -12.71 -13.91 -2.81
CA GLY A 250 -12.74 -13.10 -1.59
C GLY A 250 -11.35 -12.90 -1.00
N TYR A 251 -11.29 -12.09 0.04
CA TYR A 251 -10.05 -11.87 0.79
C TYR A 251 -9.82 -12.98 1.80
N ALA A 252 -8.57 -13.36 2.02
CA ALA A 252 -8.17 -14.37 3.00
C ALA A 252 -8.68 -14.07 4.42
N THR A 253 -8.84 -12.80 4.77
CA THR A 253 -9.39 -12.36 6.06
C THR A 253 -10.84 -12.80 6.29
N GLU A 254 -11.62 -12.97 5.21
CA GLU A 254 -13.02 -13.35 5.31
C GLU A 254 -13.19 -14.80 5.76
N SER A 255 -12.46 -15.74 5.15
CA SER A 255 -12.55 -17.16 5.51
C SER A 255 -12.01 -17.46 6.92
N LEU A 256 -11.02 -16.68 7.41
CA LEU A 256 -10.59 -16.79 8.81
C LEU A 256 -11.65 -16.24 9.77
N ARG A 257 -12.36 -15.19 9.40
CA ARG A 257 -13.41 -14.57 10.22
C ARG A 257 -14.64 -15.47 10.36
N THR A 258 -14.92 -16.31 9.38
CA THR A 258 -16.02 -17.28 9.42
C THR A 258 -15.58 -18.65 9.97
N GLY A 259 -14.29 -18.87 10.19
CA GLY A 259 -13.75 -20.15 10.65
C GLY A 259 -13.79 -21.24 9.57
N ASP A 260 -13.87 -20.85 8.30
CA ASP A 260 -13.79 -21.78 7.16
C ASP A 260 -12.34 -22.19 6.88
N THR A 261 -11.38 -21.33 7.24
CA THR A 261 -9.95 -21.62 7.24
C THR A 261 -9.32 -21.18 8.57
N ILE A 262 -8.14 -21.72 8.89
CA ILE A 262 -7.40 -21.35 10.11
C ILE A 262 -6.02 -20.79 9.84
N VAL A 263 -5.54 -20.90 8.60
CA VAL A 263 -4.26 -20.37 8.14
C VAL A 263 -4.48 -19.60 6.83
N SER A 264 -3.80 -18.48 6.67
CA SER A 264 -3.86 -17.72 5.42
C SER A 264 -2.51 -17.11 5.09
N VAL A 265 -2.28 -16.93 3.79
CA VAL A 265 -1.20 -16.10 3.27
C VAL A 265 -1.81 -14.84 2.68
N ALA A 266 -1.40 -13.71 3.20
CA ALA A 266 -1.89 -12.41 2.77
C ALA A 266 -0.81 -11.32 2.97
N SER A 267 -1.09 -10.12 2.48
CA SER A 267 -0.24 -8.96 2.72
C SER A 267 -0.06 -8.70 4.23
N SER A 268 1.14 -8.34 4.67
CA SER A 268 1.39 -7.87 6.03
C SER A 268 0.46 -6.72 6.43
N ALA A 269 0.06 -5.87 5.47
CA ALA A 269 -0.91 -4.80 5.67
C ALA A 269 -2.35 -5.30 5.94
N SER A 270 -2.62 -6.60 5.72
CA SER A 270 -3.93 -7.19 6.04
C SER A 270 -4.15 -7.36 7.54
N VAL A 271 -3.13 -7.16 8.38
CA VAL A 271 -3.20 -7.34 9.85
C VAL A 271 -4.38 -6.59 10.48
N LEU A 272 -4.73 -5.41 9.96
CA LEU A 272 -5.84 -4.58 10.47
C LEU A 272 -7.23 -5.12 10.13
N TYR A 273 -7.32 -6.07 9.20
CA TYR A 273 -8.61 -6.63 8.73
C TYR A 273 -8.92 -8.00 9.32
N TYR A 274 -7.97 -8.57 10.08
CA TYR A 274 -8.22 -9.79 10.84
C TYR A 274 -8.99 -9.47 12.11
N SER A 275 -10.04 -10.25 12.37
CA SER A 275 -10.86 -10.13 13.56
C SER A 275 -10.30 -10.99 14.70
N ASP A 276 -10.44 -10.53 15.91
CA ASP A 276 -10.25 -11.32 17.13
C ASP A 276 -11.47 -12.19 17.47
N THR A 277 -12.47 -12.19 16.58
CA THR A 277 -13.72 -12.96 16.76
C THR A 277 -14.02 -13.73 15.48
N VAL A 278 -14.27 -15.02 15.63
CA VAL A 278 -14.85 -15.87 14.58
C VAL A 278 -16.35 -15.94 14.77
N THR A 279 -17.10 -15.74 13.69
CA THR A 279 -18.57 -15.90 13.66
C THR A 279 -18.92 -17.03 12.70
N TYR A 280 -19.53 -18.07 13.23
CA TYR A 280 -19.90 -19.28 12.49
C TYR A 280 -21.25 -19.11 11.75
N PRO A 281 -21.55 -20.00 10.76
CA PRO A 281 -22.80 -19.95 10.01
C PRO A 281 -24.08 -20.07 10.85
N ASP A 282 -23.99 -20.66 12.05
CA ASP A 282 -25.10 -20.77 13.00
C ASP A 282 -25.27 -19.52 13.89
N ASN A 283 -24.54 -18.43 13.57
CA ASN A 283 -24.47 -17.17 14.32
C ASN A 283 -23.84 -17.30 15.74
N THR A 284 -23.21 -18.41 16.08
CA THR A 284 -22.37 -18.47 17.28
C THR A 284 -21.05 -17.77 17.02
N SER A 285 -20.42 -17.22 18.05
CA SER A 285 -19.15 -16.52 17.94
C SER A 285 -18.21 -16.93 19.06
N GLU A 286 -16.91 -16.93 18.78
CA GLU A 286 -15.88 -17.12 19.80
C GLU A 286 -14.71 -16.13 19.61
N GLN A 287 -14.09 -15.77 20.73
CA GLN A 287 -12.88 -14.95 20.72
C GLN A 287 -11.68 -15.80 20.32
N VAL A 288 -10.88 -15.28 19.43
CA VAL A 288 -9.69 -15.93 18.90
C VAL A 288 -8.48 -15.01 18.94
N SER A 289 -7.29 -15.58 18.81
CA SER A 289 -6.04 -14.85 18.64
C SER A 289 -5.47 -15.14 17.27
N ILE A 290 -5.16 -14.10 16.50
CA ILE A 290 -4.46 -14.22 15.22
C ILE A 290 -3.00 -13.84 15.44
N ILE A 291 -2.08 -14.67 14.94
CA ILE A 291 -0.64 -14.38 14.94
C ILE A 291 -0.13 -14.33 13.50
N SER A 292 0.96 -13.60 13.28
CA SER A 292 1.70 -13.61 12.02
C SER A 292 2.99 -14.40 12.15
N MET A 293 3.36 -15.10 11.07
CA MET A 293 4.60 -15.85 10.95
C MET A 293 5.29 -15.50 9.63
N PRO A 294 6.60 -15.75 9.49
CA PRO A 294 7.28 -15.56 8.21
C PRO A 294 6.59 -16.33 7.06
N TYR A 295 6.73 -15.80 5.85
CA TYR A 295 6.27 -16.49 4.64
C TYR A 295 6.97 -17.85 4.52
N PRO A 296 6.24 -18.94 4.22
CA PRO A 296 6.82 -20.27 4.12
C PRO A 296 7.78 -20.38 2.92
N VAL A 297 8.73 -21.30 3.01
CA VAL A 297 9.70 -21.58 1.95
C VAL A 297 9.55 -23.02 1.48
N PHE A 298 10.04 -23.34 0.27
CA PHE A 298 10.22 -24.74 -0.14
C PHE A 298 11.50 -25.30 0.46
N ASP A 299 11.54 -26.59 0.77
CA ASP A 299 12.75 -27.26 1.23
C ASP A 299 13.91 -27.03 0.27
N GLY A 300 15.04 -26.51 0.78
CA GLY A 300 16.20 -26.14 -0.01
C GLY A 300 16.01 -24.95 -0.94
N GLY A 301 14.87 -24.26 -0.89
CA GLY A 301 14.60 -23.02 -1.60
C GLY A 301 15.21 -21.81 -0.92
N GLU A 302 15.39 -20.73 -1.68
CA GLU A 302 15.78 -19.42 -1.15
C GLU A 302 14.60 -18.75 -0.41
N LYS A 303 14.91 -17.95 0.61
CA LYS A 303 13.92 -17.15 1.34
C LYS A 303 13.52 -15.92 0.54
N LEU A 304 12.64 -16.12 -0.39
CA LEU A 304 12.04 -15.05 -1.20
C LEU A 304 10.62 -14.77 -0.77
N VAL A 305 10.18 -13.54 -0.96
CA VAL A 305 8.81 -13.13 -0.71
C VAL A 305 8.41 -12.02 -1.67
N MET A 306 7.13 -11.96 -2.03
CA MET A 306 6.61 -10.93 -2.91
C MET A 306 6.62 -9.57 -2.22
N GLN A 307 7.34 -8.59 -2.81
CA GLN A 307 7.21 -7.19 -2.43
C GLN A 307 5.87 -6.65 -2.91
N ARG A 308 5.16 -5.98 -2.03
CA ARG A 308 3.85 -5.38 -2.29
C ARG A 308 3.81 -3.93 -1.80
N GLY A 309 2.70 -3.27 -2.03
CA GLY A 309 2.50 -1.86 -1.67
C GLY A 309 2.72 -0.93 -2.85
N VAL A 310 1.78 -0.02 -3.02
CA VAL A 310 1.83 1.01 -4.08
C VAL A 310 2.85 2.09 -3.75
N GLY A 311 3.36 2.74 -4.78
CA GLY A 311 4.10 3.98 -4.65
C GLY A 311 3.30 5.17 -5.17
N MET A 312 3.86 6.36 -5.06
CA MET A 312 3.24 7.62 -5.50
C MET A 312 3.76 8.03 -6.87
N CYS A 313 2.84 8.40 -7.75
CA CYS A 313 3.12 9.09 -9.01
C CYS A 313 2.69 10.56 -8.90
N THR A 314 3.43 11.46 -9.54
CA THR A 314 3.06 12.87 -9.71
C THR A 314 2.84 13.14 -11.19
N THR A 315 1.67 13.66 -11.55
CA THR A 315 1.34 14.02 -12.92
C THR A 315 2.11 15.28 -13.33
N LYS A 316 2.67 15.28 -14.52
CA LYS A 316 3.38 16.43 -15.08
C LYS A 316 2.42 17.58 -15.35
N SER A 317 2.78 18.79 -14.92
CA SER A 317 1.93 19.97 -14.98
C SER A 317 2.76 21.26 -15.00
N THR A 318 2.32 22.33 -14.32
CA THR A 318 3.17 23.51 -14.18
C THR A 318 4.24 23.29 -13.10
N PRO A 319 5.43 23.91 -13.25
CA PRO A 319 6.52 23.78 -12.27
C PRO A 319 6.09 24.08 -10.82
N GLU A 320 5.17 25.03 -10.65
CA GLU A 320 4.65 25.42 -9.33
C GLU A 320 3.81 24.27 -8.70
N ARG A 321 2.96 23.62 -9.51
CA ARG A 321 2.13 22.50 -9.04
C ARG A 321 2.98 21.28 -8.73
N GLU A 322 3.91 20.94 -9.64
CA GLU A 322 4.85 19.84 -9.43
C GLU A 322 5.66 20.06 -8.15
N LYS A 323 6.22 21.27 -7.95
CA LYS A 323 6.94 21.61 -6.72
C LYS A 323 6.06 21.51 -5.47
N ALA A 324 4.79 21.89 -5.53
CA ALA A 324 3.86 21.74 -4.41
C ALA A 324 3.65 20.27 -4.05
N CYS A 325 3.45 19.41 -5.05
CA CYS A 325 3.38 17.95 -4.85
C CYS A 325 4.64 17.39 -4.20
N ILE A 326 5.81 17.76 -4.71
CA ILE A 326 7.10 17.31 -4.18
C ILE A 326 7.33 17.80 -2.75
N THR A 327 6.92 19.03 -2.42
CA THR A 327 7.01 19.53 -1.03
C THR A 327 6.20 18.64 -0.07
N PHE A 328 4.99 18.27 -0.45
CA PHE A 328 4.19 17.32 0.32
C PHE A 328 4.84 15.94 0.42
N LEU A 329 5.35 15.41 -0.70
CA LEU A 329 5.97 14.07 -0.71
C LEU A 329 7.24 14.01 0.13
N LYS A 330 8.12 15.01 0.07
CA LYS A 330 9.31 15.10 0.93
C LYS A 330 8.94 15.16 2.40
N TRP A 331 7.88 15.87 2.75
CA TRP A 331 7.37 15.90 4.12
C TRP A 331 6.81 14.53 4.55
N LEU A 332 5.97 13.90 3.71
CA LEU A 332 5.31 12.63 4.01
C LEU A 332 6.29 11.45 4.09
N THR A 333 7.34 11.47 3.27
CA THR A 333 8.37 10.42 3.24
C THR A 333 9.56 10.71 4.16
N SER A 334 9.53 11.79 4.93
CA SER A 334 10.53 11.97 6.00
C SER A 334 10.44 10.81 7.00
N PRO A 335 11.56 10.32 7.57
CA PRO A 335 11.56 9.11 8.38
C PRO A 335 10.50 9.12 9.50
N GLU A 336 10.37 10.24 10.22
CA GLU A 336 9.41 10.37 11.32
C GLU A 336 7.96 10.22 10.84
N ARG A 337 7.61 10.89 9.72
CA ARG A 337 6.26 10.88 9.18
C ARG A 337 5.94 9.57 8.49
N ASN A 338 6.92 9.01 7.79
CA ASN A 338 6.72 7.73 7.12
C ASN A 338 6.49 6.61 8.12
N VAL A 339 7.27 6.54 9.21
CA VAL A 339 7.04 5.55 10.28
C VAL A 339 5.67 5.73 10.93
N GLU A 340 5.26 6.94 11.27
CA GLU A 340 3.91 7.23 11.81
C GLU A 340 2.82 6.73 10.85
N PHE A 341 2.95 7.03 9.57
CA PHE A 341 2.00 6.62 8.54
C PHE A 341 1.91 5.10 8.38
N VAL A 342 3.04 4.43 8.17
CA VAL A 342 3.05 3.01 7.82
C VAL A 342 2.68 2.11 9.00
N THR A 343 3.09 2.46 10.23
CA THR A 343 2.77 1.66 11.42
C THR A 343 1.28 1.66 11.73
N SER A 344 0.57 2.75 11.43
CA SER A 344 -0.89 2.83 11.59
C SER A 344 -1.66 1.93 10.62
N LEU A 345 -1.00 1.43 9.57
CA LEU A 345 -1.60 0.68 8.47
C LEU A 345 -1.01 -0.75 8.28
N GLY A 346 -0.09 -1.17 9.14
CA GLY A 346 0.56 -2.47 9.01
C GLY A 346 1.53 -2.60 7.82
N TYR A 347 1.98 -1.46 7.28
CA TYR A 347 3.00 -1.42 6.23
C TYR A 347 4.41 -1.30 6.81
N MET A 348 5.40 -1.52 5.95
CA MET A 348 6.82 -1.30 6.25
C MET A 348 7.22 0.12 5.84
N PRO A 349 8.10 0.79 6.62
CA PRO A 349 8.66 2.07 6.24
C PRO A 349 9.53 1.93 4.97
N VAL A 350 9.64 3.05 4.24
CA VAL A 350 10.38 3.07 2.97
C VAL A 350 11.74 3.78 3.08
N THR A 351 11.98 4.43 4.22
CA THR A 351 13.25 5.11 4.53
C THR A 351 13.92 4.51 5.75
#